data_8ac19bfdcb8e348a0f2a34c48646af8e
#
_entry.id   8ac19bfdcb8e348a0f2a34c48646af8e
#
_cell.length_a   1.000
_cell.length_b   1.000
_cell.length_c   1.000
_cell.angle_alpha   90.00
_cell.angle_beta   90.00
_cell.angle_gamma   90.00
#
_symmetry.space_group_name_H-M   'P 1'
#
loop_
_entity.id
_entity.type
_entity.pdbx_description
1 polymer ?
#
loop_
_entity_poly.entity_id
_entity_poly.type
_entity_poly.pdbx_seq_one_letter_code
_entity_poly.pdbx_strand_id
1 'polypeptide(L)'
;MRVYLAGPLFSEAEQAWLRNFQIELSVHGYDVLWPYELFDQQEVRTWGSETAGKIMEGCRDALLGCDIVVALLDGTQVDDGTAWEIGYACANNIPVVGIRTDMRYGGEVPNGKVNAMIAGSCRVICESRKDAIEWLAREFPPSP
;
A
#
# COMPACT_ATOMS: atom_id res chain seq x y z
N MET A 1 6.44 -4.25 14.53
CA MET A 1 6.15 -3.21 13.49
C MET A 1 5.19 -3.81 12.49
N ARG A 2 3.98 -3.26 12.43
CA ARG A 2 2.91 -3.73 11.55
C ARG A 2 2.78 -2.85 10.32
N VAL A 3 2.85 -3.46 9.14
CA VAL A 3 2.82 -2.79 7.83
C VAL A 3 1.50 -3.07 7.13
N TYR A 4 0.80 -2.02 6.69
CA TYR A 4 -0.31 -2.14 5.75
C TYR A 4 0.24 -2.08 4.32
N LEU A 5 0.05 -3.13 3.55
CA LEU A 5 0.54 -3.21 2.17
C LEU A 5 -0.57 -2.82 1.19
N ALA A 6 -0.57 -1.56 0.78
CA ALA A 6 -1.51 -1.00 -0.17
C ALA A 6 -1.07 -1.22 -1.63
N GLY A 7 -2.02 -1.46 -2.51
CA GLY A 7 -1.74 -1.61 -3.93
C GLY A 7 -2.90 -2.20 -4.71
N PRO A 8 -2.87 -2.15 -6.04
CA PRO A 8 -3.91 -2.71 -6.89
C PRO A 8 -3.98 -4.24 -6.75
N LEU A 9 -5.21 -4.77 -6.70
CA LEU A 9 -5.48 -6.18 -6.40
C LEU A 9 -6.16 -6.92 -7.57
N PHE A 10 -6.18 -6.33 -8.75
CA PHE A 10 -7.14 -6.69 -9.82
C PHE A 10 -6.56 -7.59 -10.91
N SER A 11 -5.24 -7.59 -11.10
CA SER A 11 -4.57 -8.44 -12.08
C SER A 11 -3.65 -9.48 -11.41
N GLU A 12 -3.38 -10.57 -12.12
CA GLU A 12 -2.43 -11.60 -11.68
C GLU A 12 -1.03 -11.01 -11.44
N ALA A 13 -0.61 -10.06 -12.28
CA ALA A 13 0.70 -9.43 -12.16
C ALA A 13 0.81 -8.58 -10.88
N GLU A 14 -0.21 -7.79 -10.56
CA GLU A 14 -0.29 -6.98 -9.34
C GLU A 14 -0.31 -7.87 -8.10
N GLN A 15 -1.19 -8.89 -8.10
CA GLN A 15 -1.28 -9.83 -6.98
C GLN A 15 0.03 -10.60 -6.76
N ALA A 16 0.68 -11.05 -7.83
CA ALA A 16 1.96 -11.75 -7.73
C ALA A 16 3.07 -10.83 -7.17
N TRP A 17 3.12 -9.57 -7.62
CA TRP A 17 4.10 -8.60 -7.14
C TRP A 17 3.90 -8.31 -5.64
N LEU A 18 2.67 -8.02 -5.23
CA LEU A 18 2.34 -7.70 -3.83
C LEU A 18 2.55 -8.90 -2.90
N ARG A 19 2.15 -10.11 -3.33
CA ARG A 19 2.40 -11.34 -2.56
C ARG A 19 3.89 -11.58 -2.34
N ASN A 20 4.70 -11.45 -3.38
CA ASN A 20 6.14 -11.61 -3.25
C ASN A 20 6.74 -10.56 -2.30
N PHE A 21 6.25 -9.34 -2.36
CA PHE A 21 6.73 -8.29 -1.48
C PHE A 21 6.27 -8.46 -0.02
N GLN A 22 5.05 -8.95 0.21
CA GLN A 22 4.58 -9.37 1.53
C GLN A 22 5.52 -10.40 2.16
N ILE A 23 5.90 -11.43 1.38
CA ILE A 23 6.84 -12.47 1.83
C ILE A 23 8.21 -11.86 2.17
N GLU A 24 8.75 -11.00 1.31
CA GLU A 24 10.03 -10.33 1.54
C GLU A 24 10.02 -9.49 2.83
N LEU A 25 8.99 -8.68 3.04
CA LEU A 25 8.83 -7.90 4.27
C LEU A 25 8.72 -8.79 5.52
N SER A 26 7.97 -9.89 5.41
CA SER A 26 7.82 -10.85 6.52
C SER A 26 9.15 -11.53 6.88
N VAL A 27 9.98 -11.88 5.89
CA VAL A 27 11.34 -12.41 6.10
C VAL A 27 12.22 -11.39 6.83
N HIS A 28 11.99 -10.10 6.62
CA HIS A 28 12.71 -9.02 7.32
C HIS A 28 12.09 -8.67 8.69
N GLY A 29 11.12 -9.45 9.17
CA GLY A 29 10.57 -9.32 10.53
C GLY A 29 9.39 -8.36 10.67
N TYR A 30 8.78 -7.92 9.57
CA TYR A 30 7.56 -7.12 9.62
C TYR A 30 6.31 -7.99 9.69
N ASP A 31 5.33 -7.56 10.49
CA ASP A 31 3.96 -8.11 10.46
C ASP A 31 3.19 -7.41 9.34
N VAL A 32 2.96 -8.11 8.23
CA VAL A 32 2.39 -7.50 7.03
C VAL A 32 0.93 -7.87 6.87
N LEU A 33 0.08 -6.85 6.86
CA LEU A 33 -1.32 -6.95 6.54
C LEU A 33 -1.53 -6.55 5.09
N TRP A 34 -2.00 -7.48 4.28
CA TRP A 34 -2.35 -7.25 2.88
C TRP A 34 -3.88 -7.33 2.70
N PRO A 35 -4.56 -6.27 2.24
CA PRO A 35 -6.03 -6.22 2.15
C PRO A 35 -6.68 -7.36 1.38
N TYR A 36 -5.97 -7.92 0.40
CA TYR A 36 -6.44 -9.08 -0.36
C TYR A 36 -6.79 -10.28 0.53
N GLU A 37 -6.16 -10.41 1.69
CA GLU A 37 -6.31 -11.53 2.63
C GLU A 37 -7.32 -11.23 3.76
N LEU A 38 -7.88 -10.01 3.82
CA LEU A 38 -8.84 -9.62 4.86
C LEU A 38 -10.19 -10.29 4.73
N PHE A 39 -10.58 -10.66 3.52
CA PHE A 39 -11.91 -11.13 3.24
C PHE A 39 -11.89 -12.45 2.46
N ASP A 40 -12.72 -13.40 2.88
CA ASP A 40 -12.99 -14.59 2.07
C ASP A 40 -13.76 -14.21 0.80
N GLN A 41 -13.23 -14.55 -0.36
CA GLN A 41 -13.80 -14.18 -1.65
C GLN A 41 -15.18 -14.81 -1.90
N GLN A 42 -15.48 -15.94 -1.27
CA GLN A 42 -16.81 -16.57 -1.36
C GLN A 42 -17.82 -15.82 -0.48
N GLU A 43 -17.39 -15.40 0.71
CA GLU A 43 -18.21 -14.61 1.61
C GLU A 43 -18.55 -13.24 1.00
N VAL A 44 -17.58 -12.54 0.43
CA VAL A 44 -17.77 -11.24 -0.26
C VAL A 44 -18.89 -11.29 -1.28
N ARG A 45 -18.98 -12.37 -2.06
CA ARG A 45 -20.04 -12.55 -3.07
C ARG A 45 -21.46 -12.63 -2.47
N THR A 46 -21.59 -12.90 -1.19
CA THR A 46 -22.89 -13.00 -0.50
C THR A 46 -23.40 -11.67 0.06
N TRP A 47 -22.55 -10.64 0.13
CA TRP A 47 -22.89 -9.37 0.80
C TRP A 47 -23.80 -8.45 -0.01
N GLY A 48 -23.97 -8.69 -1.31
CA GLY A 48 -24.87 -7.91 -2.17
C GLY A 48 -24.59 -6.41 -2.12
N SER A 49 -25.58 -5.60 -1.80
CA SER A 49 -25.45 -4.13 -1.72
C SER A 49 -24.57 -3.62 -0.57
N GLU A 50 -24.26 -4.45 0.41
CA GLU A 50 -23.40 -4.07 1.55
C GLU A 50 -21.90 -4.23 1.26
N THR A 51 -21.53 -4.84 0.12
CA THR A 51 -20.16 -5.19 -0.23
C THR A 51 -19.21 -3.99 -0.13
N ALA A 52 -19.56 -2.87 -0.75
CA ALA A 52 -18.68 -1.70 -0.76
C ALA A 52 -18.44 -1.14 0.67
N GLY A 53 -19.48 -1.07 1.48
CA GLY A 53 -19.37 -0.61 2.88
C GLY A 53 -18.48 -1.51 3.71
N LYS A 54 -18.70 -2.83 3.66
CA LYS A 54 -17.92 -3.81 4.43
C LYS A 54 -16.45 -3.84 4.03
N ILE A 55 -16.16 -3.78 2.72
CA ILE A 55 -14.76 -3.71 2.25
C ILE A 55 -14.10 -2.42 2.75
N MET A 56 -14.74 -1.28 2.56
CA MET A 56 -14.19 0.02 2.99
C MET A 56 -13.95 0.05 4.50
N GLU A 57 -14.91 -0.38 5.31
CA GLU A 57 -14.77 -0.42 6.76
C GLU A 57 -13.66 -1.37 7.20
N GLY A 58 -13.58 -2.56 6.65
CA GLY A 58 -12.56 -3.53 6.99
C GLY A 58 -11.16 -3.07 6.61
N CYS A 59 -10.96 -2.51 5.41
CA CYS A 59 -9.67 -1.95 5.00
C CYS A 59 -9.27 -0.76 5.87
N ARG A 60 -10.21 0.16 6.15
CA ARG A 60 -10.00 1.31 7.04
C ARG A 60 -9.56 0.89 8.43
N ASP A 61 -10.27 -0.03 9.04
CA ASP A 61 -10.00 -0.46 10.42
C ASP A 61 -8.68 -1.23 10.50
N ALA A 62 -8.38 -2.04 9.49
CA ALA A 62 -7.11 -2.73 9.36
C ALA A 62 -5.94 -1.74 9.21
N LEU A 63 -6.09 -0.70 8.38
CA LEU A 63 -5.08 0.34 8.18
C LEU A 63 -4.81 1.11 9.48
N LEU A 64 -5.84 1.47 10.23
CA LEU A 64 -5.69 2.14 11.53
C LEU A 64 -4.97 1.29 12.58
N GLY A 65 -4.96 -0.02 12.42
CA GLY A 65 -4.23 -0.97 13.28
C GLY A 65 -2.76 -1.15 12.87
N CYS A 66 -2.26 -0.43 11.86
CA CYS A 66 -0.89 -0.54 11.36
C CYS A 66 -0.05 0.67 11.75
N ASP A 67 1.26 0.45 11.85
CA ASP A 67 2.24 1.49 12.21
C ASP A 67 2.67 2.31 11.01
N ILE A 68 2.59 1.74 9.80
CA ILE A 68 3.04 2.33 8.55
C ILE A 68 2.28 1.72 7.36
N VAL A 69 2.07 2.53 6.32
CA VAL A 69 1.57 2.08 5.02
C VAL A 69 2.73 2.00 4.05
N VAL A 70 2.83 0.88 3.32
CA VAL A 70 3.70 0.73 2.16
C VAL A 70 2.83 0.53 0.93
N ALA A 71 2.94 1.41 -0.05
CA ALA A 71 2.02 1.48 -1.18
C ALA A 71 2.71 1.30 -2.53
N LEU A 72 2.21 0.37 -3.36
CA LEU A 72 2.62 0.25 -4.75
C LEU A 72 1.93 1.32 -5.59
N LEU A 73 2.74 2.16 -6.26
CA LEU A 73 2.29 3.33 -7.02
C LEU A 73 2.40 3.15 -8.55
N ASP A 74 2.63 1.93 -9.02
CA ASP A 74 2.81 1.63 -10.44
C ASP A 74 1.51 1.81 -11.23
N GLY A 75 1.67 2.07 -12.52
CA GLY A 75 0.57 2.31 -13.45
C GLY A 75 0.60 3.70 -14.07
N THR A 76 -0.29 3.97 -15.03
CA THR A 76 -0.48 5.30 -15.62
C THR A 76 -1.00 6.32 -14.61
N GLN A 77 -1.77 5.82 -13.65
CA GLN A 77 -2.22 6.52 -12.45
C GLN A 77 -2.13 5.55 -11.28
N VAL A 78 -1.94 6.05 -10.09
CA VAL A 78 -2.06 5.23 -8.88
C VAL A 78 -3.50 4.75 -8.78
N ASP A 79 -3.67 3.48 -8.45
CA ASP A 79 -4.98 2.88 -8.20
C ASP A 79 -5.79 3.73 -7.21
N ASP A 80 -7.09 3.92 -7.49
CA ASP A 80 -7.94 4.83 -6.72
C ASP A 80 -8.17 4.37 -5.27
N GLY A 81 -8.28 3.07 -5.03
CA GLY A 81 -8.32 2.50 -3.67
C GLY A 81 -7.03 2.75 -2.91
N THR A 82 -5.90 2.50 -3.54
CA THR A 82 -4.56 2.80 -2.99
C THR A 82 -4.38 4.28 -2.69
N ALA A 83 -4.83 5.16 -3.59
CA ALA A 83 -4.79 6.61 -3.39
C ALA A 83 -5.65 7.05 -2.18
N TRP A 84 -6.84 6.46 -2.03
CA TRP A 84 -7.70 6.68 -0.87
C TRP A 84 -7.02 6.26 0.45
N GLU A 85 -6.40 5.08 0.47
CA GLU A 85 -5.68 4.54 1.63
C GLU A 85 -4.50 5.44 2.02
N ILE A 86 -3.72 5.93 1.06
CA ILE A 86 -2.62 6.89 1.27
C ILE A 86 -3.16 8.18 1.90
N GLY A 87 -4.23 8.75 1.35
CA GLY A 87 -4.85 9.96 1.87
C GLY A 87 -5.39 9.77 3.28
N TYR A 88 -6.03 8.62 3.54
CA TYR A 88 -6.55 8.30 4.86
C TYR A 88 -5.44 8.09 5.89
N ALA A 89 -4.35 7.41 5.53
CA ALA A 89 -3.16 7.26 6.37
C ALA A 89 -2.55 8.62 6.72
N CYS A 90 -2.36 9.48 5.73
CA CYS A 90 -1.85 10.84 5.91
C CYS A 90 -2.71 11.65 6.88
N ALA A 91 -4.04 11.62 6.74
CA ALA A 91 -4.98 12.33 7.61
C ALA A 91 -4.94 11.81 9.06
N ASN A 92 -4.54 10.56 9.28
CA ASN A 92 -4.41 9.95 10.59
C ASN A 92 -2.96 9.94 11.13
N ASN A 93 -2.03 10.67 10.49
CA ASN A 93 -0.61 10.74 10.84
C ASN A 93 0.11 9.38 10.79
N ILE A 94 -0.39 8.42 10.03
CA ILE A 94 0.28 7.16 9.76
C ILE A 94 1.26 7.41 8.60
N PRO A 95 2.57 7.15 8.78
CA PRO A 95 3.56 7.37 7.73
C PRO A 95 3.30 6.48 6.51
N VAL A 96 3.61 7.01 5.32
CA VAL A 96 3.45 6.30 4.05
C VAL A 96 4.79 6.22 3.32
N VAL A 97 5.14 5.02 2.84
CA VAL A 97 6.24 4.75 1.91
C VAL A 97 5.66 4.35 0.58
N GLY A 98 5.90 5.13 -0.45
CA GLY A 98 5.55 4.76 -1.82
C GLY A 98 6.63 3.91 -2.48
N ILE A 99 6.22 3.00 -3.36
CA ILE A 99 7.13 2.28 -4.25
C ILE A 99 6.65 2.48 -5.67
N ARG A 100 7.51 3.02 -6.52
CA ARG A 100 7.23 3.17 -7.94
C ARG A 100 8.34 2.58 -8.78
N THR A 101 8.05 1.42 -9.36
CA THR A 101 8.96 0.71 -10.27
C THR A 101 8.69 1.06 -11.73
N ASP A 102 7.55 1.68 -12.01
CA ASP A 102 7.16 2.11 -13.35
C ASP A 102 8.01 3.31 -13.81
N MET A 103 8.66 3.16 -14.96
CA MET A 103 9.55 4.18 -15.53
C MET A 103 8.80 5.35 -16.19
N ARG A 104 7.49 5.29 -16.34
CA ARG A 104 6.69 6.38 -16.89
C ARG A 104 6.61 7.53 -15.90
N TYR A 105 6.76 8.75 -16.39
CA TYR A 105 6.54 9.96 -15.61
C TYR A 105 5.04 10.28 -15.51
N GLY A 106 4.63 10.86 -14.40
CA GLY A 106 3.27 11.31 -14.16
C GLY A 106 3.21 12.41 -13.10
N GLY A 107 2.07 13.06 -13.00
CA GLY A 107 1.86 14.14 -12.03
C GLY A 107 2.14 15.54 -12.57
N GLU A 108 1.85 16.53 -11.76
CA GLU A 108 1.81 17.95 -12.14
C GLU A 108 3.15 18.66 -11.95
N VAL A 109 4.09 18.03 -11.27
CA VAL A 109 5.42 18.63 -11.02
C VAL A 109 6.42 18.15 -12.08
N PRO A 110 7.36 19.01 -12.50
CA PRO A 110 8.42 18.62 -13.43
C PRO A 110 9.18 17.39 -12.91
N ASN A 111 9.33 16.36 -13.75
CA ASN A 111 9.92 15.06 -13.40
C ASN A 111 9.19 14.30 -12.29
N GLY A 112 7.95 14.65 -12.01
CA GLY A 112 7.12 13.93 -11.04
C GLY A 112 6.82 12.49 -11.48
N LYS A 113 6.83 11.58 -10.54
CA LYS A 113 6.55 10.15 -10.80
C LYS A 113 5.08 9.82 -10.61
N VAL A 114 4.38 10.58 -9.76
CA VAL A 114 2.98 10.41 -9.41
C VAL A 114 2.32 11.77 -9.17
N ASN A 115 1.01 11.77 -9.02
CA ASN A 115 0.23 12.96 -8.65
C ASN A 115 0.81 13.64 -7.39
N ALA A 116 0.78 14.98 -7.37
CA ALA A 116 1.37 15.79 -6.29
C ALA A 116 0.78 15.49 -4.90
N MET A 117 -0.52 15.19 -4.81
CA MET A 117 -1.16 14.84 -3.52
C MET A 117 -0.61 13.53 -2.96
N ILE A 118 -0.39 12.53 -3.82
CA ILE A 118 0.20 11.25 -3.43
C ILE A 118 1.67 11.45 -3.04
N ALA A 119 2.45 12.15 -3.88
CA ALA A 119 3.85 12.42 -3.59
C ALA A 119 4.03 13.17 -2.25
N GLY A 120 3.19 14.18 -2.00
CA GLY A 120 3.21 14.96 -0.76
C GLY A 120 2.75 14.19 0.48
N SER A 121 1.99 13.12 0.31
CA SER A 121 1.57 12.23 1.40
C SER A 121 2.62 11.17 1.77
N CYS A 122 3.58 10.90 0.90
CA CYS A 122 4.63 9.91 1.14
C CYS A 122 5.84 10.53 1.86
N ARG A 123 6.40 9.82 2.83
CA ARG A 123 7.70 10.15 3.44
C ARG A 123 8.85 9.98 2.45
N VAL A 124 8.74 8.99 1.60
CA VAL A 124 9.68 8.65 0.54
C VAL A 124 8.93 7.90 -0.57
N ILE A 125 9.43 8.02 -1.80
CA ILE A 125 9.03 7.16 -2.92
C ILE A 125 10.29 6.42 -3.37
N CYS A 126 10.33 5.12 -3.11
CA CYS A 126 11.39 4.20 -3.48
C CYS A 126 11.22 3.72 -4.92
N GLU A 127 12.31 3.37 -5.58
CA GLU A 127 12.29 2.90 -6.98
C GLU A 127 12.29 1.37 -7.08
N SER A 128 12.50 0.69 -5.97
CA SER A 128 12.48 -0.78 -5.89
C SER A 128 12.00 -1.28 -4.53
N ARG A 129 11.65 -2.56 -4.47
CA ARG A 129 11.35 -3.25 -3.20
C ARG A 129 12.55 -3.23 -2.25
N LYS A 130 13.75 -3.42 -2.80
CA LYS A 130 15.00 -3.39 -2.04
C LYS A 130 15.19 -2.04 -1.34
N ASP A 131 15.05 -0.94 -2.09
CA ASP A 131 15.20 0.41 -1.52
C ASP A 131 14.17 0.67 -0.41
N ALA A 132 12.94 0.19 -0.60
CA ALA A 132 11.89 0.29 0.41
C ALA A 132 12.24 -0.48 1.69
N ILE A 133 12.74 -1.71 1.56
CA ILE A 133 13.17 -2.54 2.71
C ILE A 133 14.35 -1.88 3.43
N GLU A 134 15.35 -1.39 2.72
CA GLU A 134 16.51 -0.69 3.29
C GLU A 134 16.08 0.59 4.03
N TRP A 135 15.16 1.35 3.45
CA TRP A 135 14.61 2.55 4.08
C TRP A 135 13.80 2.20 5.35
N LEU A 136 12.92 1.19 5.28
CA LEU A 136 12.14 0.72 6.42
C LEU A 136 13.04 0.23 7.56
N ALA A 137 14.06 -0.57 7.25
CA ALA A 137 14.99 -1.09 8.26
C ALA A 137 15.74 0.01 9.03
N ARG A 138 15.98 1.15 8.38
CA ARG A 138 16.66 2.31 8.98
C ARG A 138 15.71 3.17 9.80
N GLU A 139 14.54 3.51 9.25
CA GLU A 139 13.62 4.50 9.85
C GLU A 139 12.55 3.86 10.75
N PHE A 140 12.16 2.63 10.44
CA PHE A 140 11.09 1.87 11.10
C PHE A 140 11.52 0.41 11.30
N PRO A 141 12.57 0.13 12.09
CA PRO A 141 13.05 -1.23 12.29
C PRO A 141 11.95 -2.15 12.84
N PRO A 142 11.94 -3.43 12.43
CA PRO A 142 11.02 -4.40 13.00
C PRO A 142 11.23 -4.53 14.52
N SER A 143 10.17 -4.87 15.22
CA SER A 143 10.28 -5.16 16.66
C SER A 143 11.13 -6.43 16.88
N PRO A 144 11.98 -6.47 17.92
CA PRO A 144 12.78 -7.63 18.23
C PRO A 144 11.95 -8.86 18.57
#